data_7742e11fd743fc51c86950d4f2414e8b
#
_entry.id   7742e11fd743fc51c86950d4f2414e8b
#
_cell.length_a   1.000
_cell.length_b   1.000
_cell.length_c   1.000
_cell.angle_alpha   90.00
_cell.angle_beta   90.00
_cell.angle_gamma   90.00
#
_symmetry.space_group_name_H-M   'P 1'
#
loop_
_entity.id
_entity.type
_entity.pdbx_description
1 polymer ?
#
loop_
_entity_poly.entity_id
_entity_poly.type
_entity_poly.pdbx_seq_one_letter_code
_entity_poly.pdbx_strand_id
1 'polypeptide(L)'
;MNSIRRILVVDDSPTERHVLQDLLSRAGYEVVESDSGEDAIAKARALRPDLILMDVVMPGLNGFQATRAISRDPETRAIPVIMCTSKSQETDRIWGLRQGARDYVVKPVVRAELLAKIQSLEAAP
;
A
#
# COMPACT_ATOMS: atom_id res chain seq x y z
N MET A 1 18.67 -3.65 8.35
CA MET A 1 18.42 -3.16 7.00
C MET A 1 17.16 -3.80 6.46
N ASN A 2 16.18 -3.01 6.08
CA ASN A 2 14.88 -3.50 5.61
C ASN A 2 14.89 -3.63 4.09
N SER A 3 14.87 -4.87 3.61
CA SER A 3 14.80 -5.14 2.18
C SER A 3 13.34 -5.44 1.82
N ILE A 4 12.81 -4.70 0.86
CA ILE A 4 11.46 -4.92 0.35
C ILE A 4 11.54 -5.83 -0.86
N ARG A 5 10.87 -6.98 -0.79
CA ARG A 5 10.83 -7.96 -1.88
C ARG A 5 9.42 -8.21 -2.37
N ARG A 6 8.49 -8.40 -1.44
CA ARG A 6 7.10 -8.71 -1.75
C ARG A 6 6.21 -7.53 -1.39
N ILE A 7 5.43 -7.08 -2.36
CA ILE A 7 4.52 -5.94 -2.20
C ILE A 7 3.09 -6.42 -2.45
N LEU A 8 2.19 -6.12 -1.50
CA LEU A 8 0.77 -6.36 -1.65
C LEU A 8 0.13 -5.10 -2.23
N VAL A 9 -0.48 -5.23 -3.40
CA VAL A 9 -1.18 -4.14 -4.08
C VAL A 9 -2.68 -4.31 -3.86
N VAL A 10 -3.31 -3.34 -3.21
CA VAL A 10 -4.73 -3.37 -2.86
C VAL A 10 -5.48 -2.29 -3.62
N ASP A 11 -6.35 -2.72 -4.52
CA ASP A 11 -7.18 -1.83 -5.33
C ASP A 11 -8.36 -2.65 -5.88
N ASP A 12 -9.57 -2.11 -5.83
CA ASP A 12 -10.74 -2.82 -6.35
C ASP A 12 -10.82 -2.80 -7.88
N SER A 13 -10.06 -1.92 -8.54
CA SER A 13 -10.00 -1.85 -10.00
C SER A 13 -8.97 -2.82 -10.56
N PRO A 14 -9.37 -3.82 -11.36
CA PRO A 14 -8.41 -4.73 -11.99
C PRO A 14 -7.42 -4.00 -12.90
N THR A 15 -7.87 -2.96 -13.59
CA THR A 15 -7.02 -2.17 -14.48
C THR A 15 -5.92 -1.45 -13.69
N GLU A 16 -6.30 -0.82 -12.57
CA GLU A 16 -5.35 -0.10 -11.72
C GLU A 16 -4.37 -1.06 -11.06
N ARG A 17 -4.85 -2.22 -10.59
CA ARG A 17 -3.96 -3.25 -10.04
C ARG A 17 -2.95 -3.71 -11.07
N HIS A 18 -3.38 -3.91 -12.31
CA HIS A 18 -2.49 -4.36 -13.38
C HIS A 18 -1.39 -3.34 -13.66
N VAL A 19 -1.74 -2.06 -13.67
CA VAL A 19 -0.75 -0.98 -13.89
C VAL A 19 0.33 -1.03 -12.83
N LEU A 20 -0.06 -1.11 -11.55
CA LEU A 20 0.89 -1.18 -10.45
C LEU A 20 1.68 -2.48 -10.45
N GLN A 21 1.03 -3.60 -10.70
CA GLN A 21 1.69 -4.90 -10.78
C GLN A 21 2.77 -4.90 -11.84
N ASP A 22 2.46 -4.38 -13.04
CA ASP A 22 3.42 -4.32 -14.13
C ASP A 22 4.61 -3.42 -13.77
N LEU A 23 4.33 -2.24 -13.25
CA LEU A 23 5.36 -1.28 -12.86
C LEU A 23 6.32 -1.88 -11.82
N LEU A 24 5.78 -2.50 -10.79
CA LEU A 24 6.56 -3.05 -9.69
C LEU A 24 7.32 -4.32 -10.09
N SER A 25 6.68 -5.18 -10.87
CA SER A 25 7.32 -6.41 -11.37
C SER A 25 8.52 -6.08 -12.24
N ARG A 26 8.40 -5.08 -13.10
CA ARG A 26 9.51 -4.62 -13.94
C ARG A 26 10.64 -4.01 -13.12
N ALA A 27 10.35 -3.51 -11.95
CA ALA A 27 11.36 -2.98 -11.03
C ALA A 27 12.01 -4.07 -10.17
N GLY A 28 11.58 -5.33 -10.31
CA GLY A 28 12.18 -6.46 -9.62
C GLY A 28 11.45 -6.91 -8.36
N TYR A 29 10.29 -6.37 -8.06
CA TYR A 29 9.52 -6.76 -6.88
C TYR A 29 8.57 -7.92 -7.19
N GLU A 30 8.35 -8.78 -6.21
CA GLU A 30 7.28 -9.77 -6.26
C GLU A 30 5.97 -9.08 -5.85
N VAL A 31 4.91 -9.25 -6.62
CA VAL A 31 3.65 -8.57 -6.37
C VAL A 31 2.55 -9.59 -6.07
N VAL A 32 1.81 -9.34 -4.99
CA VAL A 32 0.58 -10.04 -4.65
C VAL A 32 -0.55 -9.02 -4.72
N GLU A 33 -1.72 -9.43 -5.17
CA GLU A 33 -2.85 -8.52 -5.38
C GLU A 33 -4.00 -8.81 -4.43
N SER A 34 -4.74 -7.76 -4.09
CA SER A 34 -5.97 -7.84 -3.30
C SER A 34 -6.97 -6.85 -3.85
N ASP A 35 -8.25 -7.21 -3.84
CA ASP A 35 -9.32 -6.39 -4.41
C ASP A 35 -10.21 -5.71 -3.36
N SER A 36 -9.92 -5.88 -2.08
CA SER A 36 -10.74 -5.30 -1.01
C SER A 36 -9.92 -5.06 0.25
N GLY A 37 -10.45 -4.21 1.13
CA GLY A 37 -9.83 -3.96 2.42
C GLY A 37 -9.84 -5.21 3.31
N GLU A 38 -10.94 -5.95 3.30
CA GLU A 38 -11.08 -7.18 4.07
C GLU A 38 -10.08 -8.24 3.63
N ASP A 39 -9.95 -8.43 2.32
CA ASP A 39 -9.00 -9.39 1.77
C ASP A 39 -7.55 -8.94 2.05
N ALA A 40 -7.31 -7.64 2.01
CA ALA A 40 -5.98 -7.10 2.31
C ALA A 40 -5.54 -7.39 3.74
N ILE A 41 -6.45 -7.24 4.70
CA ILE A 41 -6.16 -7.55 6.10
C ILE A 41 -5.81 -9.04 6.25
N ALA A 42 -6.59 -9.92 5.63
CA ALA A 42 -6.35 -11.35 5.67
C ALA A 42 -5.00 -11.72 5.03
N LYS A 43 -4.70 -11.15 3.87
CA LYS A 43 -3.43 -11.40 3.18
C LYS A 43 -2.24 -10.83 3.92
N ALA A 44 -2.39 -9.68 4.57
CA ALA A 44 -1.32 -9.11 5.38
C ALA A 44 -0.90 -10.06 6.50
N ARG A 45 -1.87 -10.69 7.15
CA ARG A 45 -1.60 -11.68 8.21
C ARG A 45 -1.00 -12.97 7.65
N ALA A 46 -1.55 -13.47 6.55
CA ALA A 46 -1.16 -14.77 6.00
C ALA A 46 0.19 -14.72 5.32
N LEU A 47 0.44 -13.67 4.54
CA LEU A 47 1.62 -13.60 3.66
C LEU A 47 2.72 -12.71 4.21
N ARG A 48 2.40 -11.81 5.13
CA ARG A 48 3.34 -10.85 5.71
C ARG A 48 4.21 -10.18 4.66
N PRO A 49 3.59 -9.44 3.72
CA PRO A 49 4.36 -8.73 2.70
C PRO A 49 5.28 -7.69 3.34
N ASP A 50 6.28 -7.26 2.59
CA ASP A 50 7.23 -6.26 3.08
C ASP A 50 6.70 -4.85 2.97
N LEU A 51 5.68 -4.63 2.13
CA LEU A 51 5.05 -3.35 1.89
C LEU A 51 3.64 -3.57 1.37
N ILE A 52 2.73 -2.67 1.73
CA ILE A 52 1.37 -2.66 1.19
C ILE A 52 1.14 -1.33 0.50
N LEU A 53 0.67 -1.37 -0.76
CA LEU A 53 0.14 -0.21 -1.47
C LEU A 53 -1.37 -0.28 -1.40
N MET A 54 -2.01 0.73 -0.78
CA MET A 54 -3.42 0.69 -0.41
C MET A 54 -4.19 1.81 -1.07
N ASP A 55 -5.18 1.48 -1.91
CA ASP A 55 -6.13 2.47 -2.39
C ASP A 55 -7.13 2.81 -1.27
N VAL A 56 -7.67 4.02 -1.31
CA VAL A 56 -8.65 4.48 -0.32
C VAL A 56 -10.08 4.09 -0.70
N VAL A 57 -10.46 4.36 -1.95
CA VAL A 57 -11.86 4.24 -2.39
C VAL A 57 -12.13 2.82 -2.86
N MET A 58 -12.76 2.05 -1.98
CA MET A 58 -13.14 0.65 -2.26
C MET A 58 -14.50 0.37 -1.62
N PRO A 59 -15.31 -0.53 -2.22
CA PRO A 59 -16.57 -0.93 -1.60
C PRO A 59 -16.30 -1.64 -0.27
N GLY A 60 -17.22 -1.52 0.66
CA GLY A 60 -17.06 -2.10 1.98
C GLY A 60 -16.04 -1.35 2.81
N LEU A 61 -15.07 -2.05 3.37
CA LEU A 61 -14.00 -1.45 4.16
C LEU A 61 -13.10 -0.62 3.25
N ASN A 62 -12.97 0.68 3.51
CA ASN A 62 -12.12 1.54 2.70
C ASN A 62 -10.65 1.40 3.12
N GLY A 63 -9.75 2.02 2.33
CA GLY A 63 -8.32 1.91 2.59
C GLY A 63 -7.86 2.55 3.89
N PHE A 64 -8.51 3.60 4.36
CA PHE A 64 -8.20 4.19 5.67
C PHE A 64 -8.50 3.20 6.78
N GLN A 65 -9.66 2.56 6.73
CA GLN A 65 -10.08 1.58 7.72
C GLN A 65 -9.18 0.35 7.71
N ALA A 66 -8.84 -0.14 6.52
CA ALA A 66 -7.95 -1.29 6.37
C ALA A 66 -6.54 -0.97 6.91
N THR A 67 -6.01 0.21 6.60
CA THR A 67 -4.71 0.67 7.10
C THR A 67 -4.70 0.73 8.63
N ARG A 68 -5.76 1.27 9.21
CA ARG A 68 -5.89 1.32 10.68
C ARG A 68 -5.86 -0.07 11.30
N ALA A 69 -6.61 -1.01 10.73
CA ALA A 69 -6.64 -2.38 11.23
C ALA A 69 -5.27 -3.04 11.16
N ILE A 70 -4.57 -2.88 10.03
CA ILE A 70 -3.24 -3.43 9.83
C ILE A 70 -2.24 -2.81 10.82
N SER A 71 -2.31 -1.50 11.01
CA SER A 71 -1.38 -0.76 11.88
C SER A 71 -1.57 -1.03 13.36
N ARG A 72 -2.74 -1.48 13.76
CA ARG A 72 -3.06 -1.78 15.17
C ARG A 72 -2.90 -3.23 15.55
N ASP A 73 -2.81 -4.13 14.58
CA ASP A 73 -2.65 -5.55 14.83
C ASP A 73 -1.17 -5.85 15.13
N PRO A 74 -0.85 -6.44 16.28
CA PRO A 74 0.54 -6.79 16.60
C PRO A 74 1.21 -7.66 15.54
N GLU A 75 0.45 -8.45 14.79
CA GLU A 75 1.01 -9.34 13.76
C GLU A 75 1.33 -8.62 12.46
N THR A 76 0.72 -7.45 12.19
CA THR A 76 0.88 -6.75 10.91
C THR A 76 1.37 -5.32 11.05
N ARG A 77 1.41 -4.76 12.26
CA ARG A 77 1.73 -3.34 12.47
C ARG A 77 3.10 -2.93 11.97
N ALA A 78 4.03 -3.88 11.84
CA ALA A 78 5.37 -3.56 11.34
C ALA A 78 5.43 -3.43 9.82
N ILE A 79 4.38 -3.86 9.10
CA ILE A 79 4.33 -3.78 7.65
C ILE A 79 4.02 -2.33 7.26
N PRO A 80 4.92 -1.65 6.53
CA PRO A 80 4.64 -0.28 6.09
C PRO A 80 3.52 -0.26 5.05
N VAL A 81 2.69 0.77 5.12
CA VAL A 81 1.61 1.02 4.16
C VAL A 81 1.86 2.36 3.49
N ILE A 82 1.84 2.37 2.16
CA ILE A 82 1.81 3.60 1.36
C ILE A 82 0.40 3.68 0.75
N MET A 83 -0.30 4.80 1.00
CA MET A 83 -1.58 5.04 0.34
C MET A 83 -1.31 5.37 -1.13
N CYS A 84 -2.12 4.80 -2.03
CA CYS A 84 -1.97 5.01 -3.47
C CYS A 84 -3.36 5.19 -4.06
N THR A 85 -3.79 6.45 -4.25
CA THR A 85 -5.20 6.77 -4.47
C THR A 85 -5.38 8.05 -5.26
N SER A 86 -6.57 8.21 -5.87
CA SER A 86 -6.95 9.44 -6.55
C SER A 86 -7.39 10.56 -5.60
N LYS A 87 -7.58 10.27 -4.30
CA LYS A 87 -7.94 11.28 -3.31
C LYS A 87 -6.71 12.16 -3.04
N SER A 88 -6.78 13.41 -3.50
CA SER A 88 -5.61 14.29 -3.58
C SER A 88 -5.61 15.47 -2.62
N GLN A 89 -6.64 15.59 -1.75
CA GLN A 89 -6.70 16.70 -0.82
C GLN A 89 -5.72 16.52 0.34
N GLU A 90 -5.21 17.62 0.84
CA GLU A 90 -4.28 17.59 1.99
C GLU A 90 -4.91 16.91 3.21
N THR A 91 -6.22 17.12 3.42
CA THR A 91 -6.93 16.44 4.50
C THR A 91 -6.95 14.92 4.34
N ASP A 92 -7.04 14.42 3.11
CA ASP A 92 -6.97 12.98 2.84
C ASP A 92 -5.60 12.44 3.21
N ARG A 93 -4.54 13.14 2.83
CA ARG A 93 -3.17 12.75 3.13
C ARG A 93 -2.92 12.71 4.65
N ILE A 94 -3.34 13.75 5.35
CA ILE A 94 -3.19 13.83 6.81
C ILE A 94 -3.95 12.67 7.46
N TRP A 95 -5.18 12.41 7.01
CA TRP A 95 -6.00 11.34 7.56
C TRP A 95 -5.35 9.97 7.35
N GLY A 96 -4.79 9.72 6.15
CA GLY A 96 -4.09 8.47 5.86
C GLY A 96 -2.89 8.24 6.77
N LEU A 97 -2.09 9.29 6.97
CA LEU A 97 -0.94 9.21 7.87
C LEU A 97 -1.37 8.94 9.31
N ARG A 98 -2.48 9.52 9.75
CA ARG A 98 -3.04 9.27 11.09
C ARG A 98 -3.52 7.84 11.28
N GLN A 99 -3.95 7.18 10.20
CA GLN A 99 -4.35 5.78 10.28
C GLN A 99 -3.15 4.84 10.34
N GLY A 100 -1.94 5.34 10.13
CA GLY A 100 -0.73 4.58 10.23
C GLY A 100 0.04 4.42 8.93
N ALA A 101 -0.42 5.04 7.83
CA ALA A 101 0.33 5.01 6.58
C ALA A 101 1.67 5.74 6.75
N ARG A 102 2.69 5.24 6.08
CA ARG A 102 4.03 5.83 6.09
C ARG A 102 4.16 6.93 5.05
N ASP A 103 3.41 6.83 3.96
CA ASP A 103 3.48 7.81 2.89
C ASP A 103 2.19 7.77 2.06
N TYR A 104 2.11 8.67 1.08
CA TYR A 104 0.89 8.89 0.31
C TYR A 104 1.27 9.23 -1.14
N VAL A 105 0.71 8.52 -2.10
CA VAL A 105 0.93 8.73 -3.53
C VAL A 105 -0.40 9.01 -4.19
N VAL A 106 -0.49 10.08 -4.97
CA VAL A 106 -1.70 10.47 -5.70
C VAL A 106 -1.64 9.92 -7.11
N LYS A 107 -2.72 9.27 -7.55
CA LYS A 107 -2.85 8.79 -8.94
C LYS A 107 -3.11 9.96 -9.89
N PRO A 108 -2.66 9.87 -11.13
CA PRO A 108 -1.94 8.76 -11.74
C PRO A 108 -0.52 8.63 -11.18
N VAL A 109 -0.08 7.38 -10.98
CA VAL A 109 1.20 7.10 -10.35
C VAL A 109 2.36 7.47 -11.28
N VAL A 110 3.28 8.26 -10.76
CA VAL A 110 4.54 8.55 -11.44
C VAL A 110 5.56 7.51 -10.96
N ARG A 111 6.06 6.70 -11.88
CA ARG A 111 6.96 5.57 -11.57
C ARG A 111 8.13 5.99 -10.69
N ALA A 112 8.83 7.05 -11.06
CA ALA A 112 10.01 7.52 -10.32
C ALA A 112 9.66 7.94 -8.90
N GLU A 113 8.50 8.58 -8.71
CA GLU A 113 8.04 9.00 -7.38
C GLU A 113 7.76 7.80 -6.49
N LEU A 114 7.01 6.83 -7.01
CA LEU A 114 6.68 5.64 -6.22
C LEU A 114 7.92 4.84 -5.85
N LEU A 115 8.80 4.60 -6.82
CA LEU A 115 10.02 3.85 -6.56
C LEU A 115 10.94 4.55 -5.57
N ALA A 116 11.02 5.90 -5.62
CA ALA A 116 11.79 6.66 -4.66
C ALA A 116 11.25 6.51 -3.23
N LYS A 117 9.92 6.51 -3.08
CA LYS A 117 9.30 6.33 -1.77
C LYS A 117 9.54 4.92 -1.22
N ILE A 118 9.48 3.90 -2.07
CA ILE A 118 9.78 2.53 -1.67
C ILE A 118 11.24 2.41 -1.23
N GLN A 119 12.15 2.96 -2.01
CA GLN A 119 13.58 2.94 -1.69
C GLN A 119 13.88 3.69 -0.39
N SER A 120 13.16 4.76 -0.12
CA SER A 120 13.28 5.49 1.14
C SER A 120 12.96 4.62 2.35
N LEU A 121 11.96 3.74 2.23
CA LEU A 121 11.64 2.79 3.29
C LEU A 121 12.73 1.73 3.46
N GLU A 122 13.32 1.28 2.38
CA GLU A 122 14.42 0.31 2.43
C GLU A 122 15.67 0.90 3.09
N ALA A 123 15.90 2.19 2.92
CA ALA A 123 17.06 2.89 3.48
C ALA A 123 16.86 3.22 4.96
N ALA A 124 15.66 3.14 5.49
CA ALA A 124 15.38 3.50 6.89
C ALA A 124 16.08 2.55 7.84
N PRO A 125 16.65 3.07 8.94
CA PRO A 125 17.29 2.24 9.96
C PRO A 125 16.28 1.38 10.72
#